data_afc9acd6dfe65e01961be5f1ce2cec6f
#
_entry.id   afc9acd6dfe65e01961be5f1ce2cec6f
#
_cell.length_a   1.000
_cell.length_b   1.000
_cell.length_c   1.000
_cell.angle_alpha   90.00
_cell.angle_beta   90.00
_cell.angle_gamma   90.00
#
_symmetry.space_group_name_H-M   'P 1'
#
loop_
_entity.id
_entity.type
_entity.pdbx_description
1 polymer ?
#
loop_
_entity_poly.entity_id
_entity_poly.type
_entity_poly.pdbx_seq_one_letter_code
_entity_poly.pdbx_strand_id
1 'polypeptide(L)'
;MRTIVKLNKKWAFSKEADSIPGKMPQNWYWVNLPHTWNAIDGQDGGNDYYRGTCYYARQIEKASLPKADRYYLELKGANASADVIWNGDVLAHHDGGYSAWRVDVTDVVKEQNLLVIAVDNSANESVYPQMADFTFYGGLYREVELIAVSDSHFALEHYGDQGIKVTATVEGKITDRAIEKGNTSDKTNAAEEKNTAKEINAE
;
A
#
# COMPACT_ATOMS: atom_id res chain seq x y z
N MET A 1 -2.19 -10.06 -20.73
CA MET A 1 -3.48 -9.71 -20.08
C MET A 1 -3.21 -9.57 -18.59
N ARG A 2 -3.82 -8.60 -17.86
CA ARG A 2 -3.69 -8.46 -16.41
C ARG A 2 -4.89 -9.11 -15.72
N THR A 3 -4.64 -10.02 -14.80
CA THR A 3 -5.66 -10.66 -13.96
C THR A 3 -5.38 -10.38 -12.51
N ILE A 4 -6.40 -10.01 -11.74
CA ILE A 4 -6.28 -9.69 -10.32
C ILE A 4 -7.01 -10.75 -9.51
N VAL A 5 -6.32 -11.34 -8.55
CA VAL A 5 -6.86 -12.32 -7.61
C VAL A 5 -6.90 -11.68 -6.23
N LYS A 6 -8.09 -11.51 -5.66
CA LYS A 6 -8.25 -10.98 -4.31
C LYS A 6 -7.88 -12.04 -3.28
N LEU A 7 -6.96 -11.70 -2.40
CA LEU A 7 -6.50 -12.56 -1.31
C LEU A 7 -7.16 -12.22 0.03
N ASN A 8 -8.34 -11.65 0.03
CA ASN A 8 -8.98 -11.06 1.21
C ASN A 8 -9.56 -12.07 2.21
N LYS A 9 -9.58 -13.36 1.90
CA LYS A 9 -10.22 -14.37 2.76
C LYS A 9 -9.23 -15.38 3.30
N LYS A 10 -9.59 -16.01 4.44
CA LYS A 10 -8.85 -17.14 5.03
C LYS A 10 -7.42 -16.75 5.43
N TRP A 11 -7.27 -15.70 6.22
CA TRP A 11 -6.05 -15.36 6.90
C TRP A 11 -6.04 -15.87 8.33
N ALA A 12 -4.96 -16.47 8.74
CA ALA A 12 -4.68 -16.70 10.15
C ALA A 12 -3.98 -15.46 10.71
N PHE A 13 -4.43 -14.96 11.84
CA PHE A 13 -3.95 -13.74 12.48
C PHE A 13 -3.49 -14.02 13.91
N SER A 14 -2.37 -13.42 14.31
CA SER A 14 -1.93 -13.39 15.71
C SER A 14 -1.32 -12.03 16.05
N LYS A 15 -1.58 -11.54 17.26
CA LYS A 15 -0.90 -10.38 17.83
C LYS A 15 0.53 -10.70 18.25
N GLU A 16 0.82 -11.95 18.54
CA GLU A 16 2.10 -12.42 19.03
C GLU A 16 2.51 -13.69 18.27
N ALA A 17 3.75 -13.78 17.92
CA ALA A 17 4.34 -15.00 17.40
C ALA A 17 5.79 -15.12 17.88
N ASP A 18 6.13 -16.28 18.42
CA ASP A 18 7.51 -16.56 18.87
C ASP A 18 8.51 -16.58 17.70
N SER A 19 8.01 -16.86 16.51
CA SER A 19 8.80 -16.90 15.29
C SER A 19 7.88 -16.83 14.05
N ILE A 20 8.47 -16.46 12.91
CA ILE A 20 7.79 -16.54 11.61
C ILE A 20 7.42 -17.99 11.34
N PRO A 21 6.13 -18.32 11.11
CA PRO A 21 5.72 -19.70 10.92
C PRO A 21 6.22 -20.26 9.58
N GLY A 22 6.82 -21.45 9.63
CA GLY A 22 7.22 -22.18 8.41
C GLY A 22 6.10 -22.99 7.76
N LYS A 23 4.93 -23.07 8.39
CA LYS A 23 3.72 -23.72 7.87
C LYS A 23 2.48 -23.01 8.39
N MET A 24 1.35 -23.24 7.78
CA MET A 24 0.08 -22.60 8.16
C MET A 24 -0.22 -22.84 9.66
N PRO A 25 -0.35 -21.78 10.47
CA PRO A 25 -0.60 -21.91 11.91
C PRO A 25 -2.00 -22.47 12.17
N GLN A 26 -2.11 -23.37 13.15
CA GLN A 26 -3.37 -24.02 13.50
C GLN A 26 -4.13 -23.29 14.63
N ASN A 27 -3.40 -22.54 15.47
CA ASN A 27 -3.88 -21.90 16.69
C ASN A 27 -4.07 -20.38 16.57
N TRP A 28 -3.92 -19.83 15.38
CA TRP A 28 -4.17 -18.41 15.13
C TRP A 28 -5.64 -18.16 14.80
N TYR A 29 -6.10 -16.92 15.01
CA TYR A 29 -7.47 -16.52 14.71
C TYR A 29 -7.71 -16.39 13.22
N TRP A 30 -8.86 -16.85 12.75
CA TRP A 30 -9.23 -16.67 11.35
C TRP A 30 -9.88 -15.31 11.11
N VAL A 31 -9.33 -14.55 10.18
CA VAL A 31 -9.83 -13.23 9.79
C VAL A 31 -9.98 -13.11 8.28
N ASN A 32 -10.75 -12.13 7.86
CA ASN A 32 -10.83 -11.68 6.48
C ASN A 32 -10.37 -10.22 6.41
N LEU A 33 -9.82 -9.83 5.26
CA LEU A 33 -9.42 -8.46 4.99
C LEU A 33 -10.58 -7.66 4.37
N PRO A 34 -10.70 -6.37 4.61
CA PRO A 34 -9.86 -5.55 5.51
C PRO A 34 -9.95 -5.97 6.98
N HIS A 35 -8.84 -5.87 7.71
CA HIS A 35 -8.78 -6.21 9.13
C HIS A 35 -7.87 -5.24 9.90
N THR A 36 -8.31 -4.85 11.08
CA THR A 36 -7.50 -4.14 12.07
C THR A 36 -7.64 -4.82 13.42
N TRP A 37 -6.56 -4.90 14.17
CA TRP A 37 -6.59 -5.39 15.55
C TRP A 37 -6.99 -4.30 16.57
N ASN A 38 -7.09 -3.04 16.10
CA ASN A 38 -7.49 -1.90 16.92
C ASN A 38 -8.98 -1.54 16.76
N ALA A 39 -9.82 -2.49 16.32
CA ALA A 39 -11.23 -2.21 16.07
C ALA A 39 -12.03 -1.85 17.34
N ILE A 40 -11.57 -2.28 18.50
CA ILE A 40 -12.25 -2.12 19.79
C ILE A 40 -11.41 -1.33 20.78
N ASP A 41 -10.11 -1.58 20.84
CA ASP A 41 -9.18 -0.92 21.75
C ASP A 41 -9.13 0.59 21.48
N GLY A 42 -8.97 1.38 22.52
CA GLY A 42 -9.00 2.85 22.46
C GLY A 42 -10.39 3.47 22.40
N GLN A 43 -11.46 2.67 22.45
CA GLN A 43 -12.84 3.17 22.46
C GLN A 43 -13.48 3.18 23.87
N ASP A 44 -12.79 2.67 24.85
CA ASP A 44 -13.25 2.51 26.22
C ASP A 44 -13.01 3.75 27.11
N GLY A 45 -12.88 4.92 26.52
CA GLY A 45 -12.48 6.17 27.19
C GLY A 45 -11.01 6.18 27.56
N GLY A 46 -10.31 5.22 27.06
CA GLY A 46 -9.06 5.01 27.50
C GLY A 46 -7.98 5.37 26.59
N ASN A 47 -7.29 4.91 26.71
CA ASN A 47 -6.04 5.39 26.71
C ASN A 47 -5.11 4.69 25.76
N ASP A 48 -5.05 3.46 25.75
CA ASP A 48 -4.04 2.75 25.01
C ASP A 48 -4.66 1.73 24.05
N TYR A 49 -4.39 1.92 22.79
CA TYR A 49 -4.60 0.87 21.80
C TYR A 49 -3.30 0.08 21.60
N TYR A 50 -3.41 -1.19 21.27
CA TYR A 50 -2.26 -2.06 21.09
C TYR A 50 -1.37 -1.58 19.94
N ARG A 51 -0.09 -1.38 20.25
CA ARG A 51 0.96 -1.07 19.27
C ARG A 51 2.03 -2.16 19.31
N GLY A 52 2.42 -2.63 18.16
CA GLY A 52 3.42 -3.68 18.01
C GLY A 52 3.26 -4.45 16.72
N THR A 53 4.11 -5.43 16.52
CA THR A 53 4.07 -6.28 15.34
C THR A 53 3.01 -7.36 15.49
N CYS A 54 2.13 -7.46 14.53
CA CYS A 54 1.14 -8.52 14.39
C CYS A 54 1.32 -9.27 13.07
N TYR A 55 0.89 -10.51 13.04
CA TYR A 55 1.19 -11.44 11.97
C TYR A 55 -0.07 -11.93 11.27
N TYR A 56 -0.01 -11.94 9.95
CA TYR A 56 -1.04 -12.51 9.07
C TYR A 56 -0.42 -13.63 8.25
N ALA A 57 -1.00 -14.82 8.26
CA ALA A 57 -0.51 -15.96 7.48
C ALA A 57 -1.61 -16.49 6.55
N ARG A 58 -1.24 -16.82 5.31
CA ARG A 58 -2.13 -17.36 4.30
C ARG A 58 -1.44 -18.39 3.44
N GLN A 59 -2.10 -19.52 3.24
CA GLN A 59 -1.67 -20.52 2.28
C GLN A 59 -2.18 -20.17 0.88
N ILE A 60 -1.32 -20.31 -0.12
CA ILE A 60 -1.61 -20.07 -1.52
C ILE A 60 -1.15 -21.28 -2.34
N GLU A 61 -2.08 -21.92 -3.03
CA GLU A 61 -1.80 -23.01 -3.95
C GLU A 61 -1.64 -22.44 -5.35
N LYS A 62 -0.53 -22.78 -6.03
CA LYS A 62 -0.27 -22.32 -7.39
C LYS A 62 -1.39 -22.73 -8.37
N ALA A 63 -1.97 -23.90 -8.17
CA ALA A 63 -3.08 -24.37 -8.96
C ALA A 63 -4.34 -23.48 -8.89
N SER A 64 -4.46 -22.65 -7.83
CA SER A 64 -5.54 -21.67 -7.68
C SER A 64 -5.26 -20.33 -8.36
N LEU A 65 -4.05 -20.12 -8.84
CA LEU A 65 -3.63 -18.88 -9.48
C LEU A 65 -3.88 -18.94 -10.99
N PRO A 66 -4.19 -17.81 -11.65
CA PRO A 66 -4.20 -17.72 -13.09
C PRO A 66 -2.85 -18.10 -13.68
N LYS A 67 -2.84 -18.79 -14.82
CA LYS A 67 -1.59 -19.03 -15.55
C LYS A 67 -1.06 -17.70 -16.08
N ALA A 68 0.16 -17.33 -15.71
CA ALA A 68 0.81 -16.09 -16.07
C ALA A 68 2.32 -16.27 -16.11
N ASP A 69 3.00 -15.30 -16.70
CA ASP A 69 4.47 -15.28 -16.77
C ASP A 69 5.06 -14.62 -15.53
N ARG A 70 4.31 -13.64 -14.94
CA ARG A 70 4.74 -12.90 -13.74
C ARG A 70 3.63 -12.74 -12.74
N TYR A 71 4.02 -12.68 -11.46
CA TYR A 71 3.13 -12.49 -10.32
C TYR A 71 3.65 -11.40 -9.40
N TYR A 72 2.78 -10.45 -9.07
CA TYR A 72 3.06 -9.39 -8.11
C TYR A 72 2.05 -9.45 -6.98
N LEU A 73 2.56 -9.43 -5.74
CA LEU A 73 1.71 -9.23 -4.56
C LEU A 73 1.52 -7.73 -4.37
N GLU A 74 0.27 -7.27 -4.29
CA GLU A 74 -0.06 -5.87 -4.00
C GLU A 74 -0.72 -5.76 -2.63
N LEU A 75 -0.17 -4.91 -1.77
CA LEU A 75 -0.77 -4.48 -0.53
C LEU A 75 -1.30 -3.06 -0.74
N LYS A 76 -2.63 -2.88 -0.62
CA LYS A 76 -3.25 -1.55 -0.80
C LYS A 76 -3.15 -0.65 0.41
N GLY A 77 -2.75 -1.19 1.55
CA GLY A 77 -2.47 -0.46 2.78
C GLY A 77 -2.24 -1.41 3.94
N ALA A 78 -1.11 -1.24 4.60
CA ALA A 78 -0.71 -1.96 5.81
C ALA A 78 -0.11 -0.95 6.78
N ASN A 79 -0.76 -0.68 7.89
CA ASN A 79 -0.32 0.40 8.78
C ASN A 79 0.39 -0.14 10.02
N ALA A 80 1.58 0.36 10.30
CA ALA A 80 2.30 1.46 9.65
C ALA A 80 3.47 0.99 8.78
N SER A 81 4.12 -0.09 9.17
CA SER A 81 5.22 -0.76 8.45
C SER A 81 4.84 -2.22 8.20
N ALA A 82 5.34 -2.81 7.14
CA ALA A 82 5.06 -4.20 6.84
C ALA A 82 6.22 -4.92 6.17
N ASP A 83 6.45 -6.16 6.62
CA ASP A 83 7.33 -7.12 5.97
C ASP A 83 6.51 -8.17 5.23
N VAL A 84 6.85 -8.41 3.98
CA VAL A 84 6.33 -9.53 3.19
C VAL A 84 7.31 -10.69 3.25
N ILE A 85 6.84 -11.80 3.81
CA ILE A 85 7.61 -13.03 3.97
C ILE A 85 6.94 -14.11 3.12
N TRP A 86 7.69 -14.69 2.19
CA TRP A 86 7.19 -15.72 1.28
C TRP A 86 7.99 -17.00 1.42
N ASN A 87 7.33 -18.07 1.82
CA ASN A 87 7.97 -19.38 2.09
C ASN A 87 9.12 -19.33 3.10
N GLY A 88 9.08 -18.38 4.04
CA GLY A 88 10.09 -18.18 5.08
C GLY A 88 11.14 -17.12 4.78
N ASP A 89 11.23 -16.65 3.54
CA ASP A 89 12.17 -15.60 3.13
C ASP A 89 11.51 -14.22 3.16
N VAL A 90 12.16 -13.24 3.76
CA VAL A 90 11.72 -11.84 3.72
C VAL A 90 12.02 -11.29 2.34
N LEU A 91 10.98 -10.95 1.59
CA LEU A 91 11.11 -10.44 0.22
C LEU A 91 11.17 -8.92 0.16
N ALA A 92 10.42 -8.24 1.02
CA ALA A 92 10.33 -6.79 0.98
C ALA A 92 9.87 -6.23 2.33
N HIS A 93 10.31 -5.02 2.59
CA HIS A 93 9.88 -4.16 3.68
C HIS A 93 9.30 -2.86 3.13
N HIS A 94 8.26 -2.32 3.75
CA HIS A 94 7.68 -1.03 3.39
C HIS A 94 7.29 -0.25 4.64
N ASP A 95 7.78 0.99 4.70
CA ASP A 95 7.36 2.00 5.67
C ASP A 95 6.35 2.93 5.01
N GLY A 96 5.17 3.03 5.60
CA GLY A 96 4.09 3.88 5.10
C GLY A 96 2.75 3.16 5.02
N GLY A 97 1.85 3.54 5.91
CA GLY A 97 0.58 2.85 6.11
C GLY A 97 -0.47 3.08 5.01
N TYR A 98 -0.35 4.11 4.19
CA TYR A 98 -1.46 4.62 3.38
C TYR A 98 -1.32 4.38 1.88
N SER A 99 -0.12 4.16 1.39
CA SER A 99 0.15 3.91 -0.02
C SER A 99 0.06 2.43 -0.38
N ALA A 100 -0.39 2.17 -1.60
CA ALA A 100 -0.28 0.84 -2.18
C ALA A 100 1.16 0.59 -2.65
N TRP A 101 1.62 -0.64 -2.48
CA TRP A 101 2.92 -1.07 -2.94
C TRP A 101 2.91 -2.52 -3.40
N ARG A 102 3.90 -2.92 -4.16
CA ARG A 102 3.97 -4.24 -4.81
C ARG A 102 5.30 -4.92 -4.57
N VAL A 103 5.23 -6.24 -4.55
CA VAL A 103 6.40 -7.12 -4.47
C VAL A 103 6.32 -8.11 -5.62
N ASP A 104 7.37 -8.21 -6.42
CA ASP A 104 7.50 -9.27 -7.41
C ASP A 104 7.72 -10.61 -6.70
N VAL A 105 6.83 -11.55 -6.91
CA VAL A 105 6.89 -12.90 -6.31
C VAL A 105 7.06 -13.99 -7.38
N THR A 106 7.32 -13.60 -8.61
CA THR A 106 7.38 -14.50 -9.78
C THR A 106 8.29 -15.70 -9.52
N ASP A 107 9.52 -15.46 -9.09
CA ASP A 107 10.55 -16.49 -8.96
C ASP A 107 10.42 -17.33 -7.68
N VAL A 108 9.58 -16.90 -6.73
CA VAL A 108 9.42 -17.58 -5.44
C VAL A 108 8.12 -18.37 -5.32
N VAL A 109 7.21 -18.28 -6.31
CA VAL A 109 5.97 -19.06 -6.35
C VAL A 109 6.27 -20.52 -6.60
N LYS A 110 5.91 -21.37 -5.62
CA LYS A 110 5.99 -22.84 -5.65
C LYS A 110 4.59 -23.45 -5.75
N GLU A 111 4.47 -24.76 -5.84
CA GLU A 111 3.18 -25.46 -5.86
C GLU A 111 2.34 -25.15 -4.59
N GLN A 112 3.00 -25.13 -3.43
CA GLN A 112 2.40 -24.72 -2.16
C GLN A 112 3.21 -23.56 -1.61
N ASN A 113 2.52 -22.47 -1.22
CA ASN A 113 3.17 -21.27 -0.70
C ASN A 113 2.56 -20.86 0.63
N LEU A 114 3.40 -20.38 1.51
CA LEU A 114 3.00 -19.69 2.72
C LEU A 114 3.39 -18.22 2.59
N LEU A 115 2.40 -17.37 2.52
CA LEU A 115 2.56 -15.92 2.64
C LEU A 115 2.35 -15.53 4.09
N VAL A 116 3.34 -14.87 4.68
CA VAL A 116 3.23 -14.22 5.99
C VAL A 116 3.46 -12.72 5.80
N ILE A 117 2.61 -11.91 6.39
CA ILE A 117 2.79 -10.46 6.43
C ILE A 117 2.89 -10.06 7.90
N ALA A 118 4.04 -9.55 8.30
CA ALA A 118 4.22 -8.94 9.60
C ALA A 118 3.92 -7.44 9.46
N VAL A 119 2.99 -6.94 10.25
CA VAL A 119 2.57 -5.54 10.23
C VAL A 119 2.80 -4.94 11.59
N ASP A 120 3.47 -3.81 11.65
CA ASP A 120 3.82 -3.10 12.87
C ASP A 120 3.22 -1.69 12.87
N ASN A 121 2.50 -1.33 13.94
CA ASN A 121 2.00 0.03 14.17
C ASN A 121 2.68 0.75 15.35
N SER A 122 3.84 0.29 15.76
CA SER A 122 4.68 0.99 16.73
C SER A 122 5.13 2.34 16.18
N ALA A 123 5.61 3.21 17.07
CA ALA A 123 6.19 4.49 16.67
C ALA A 123 7.37 4.25 15.72
N ASN A 124 7.32 4.89 14.55
CA ASN A 124 8.35 4.79 13.52
C ASN A 124 8.60 6.18 12.93
N GLU A 125 9.80 6.70 13.08
CA GLU A 125 10.17 8.05 12.62
C GLU A 125 10.10 8.21 11.09
N SER A 126 10.13 7.11 10.35
CA SER A 126 10.00 7.12 8.89
C SER A 126 8.54 7.19 8.41
N VAL A 127 7.56 7.04 9.32
CA VAL A 127 6.13 7.01 8.98
C VAL A 127 5.40 8.21 9.53
N TYR A 128 4.73 8.98 8.70
CA TYR A 128 3.94 10.14 9.07
C TYR A 128 2.44 9.89 8.85
N PRO A 129 1.56 10.48 9.68
CA PRO A 129 1.81 11.22 10.90
C PRO A 129 2.11 10.29 12.09
N GLN A 130 2.87 10.80 13.08
CA GLN A 130 3.20 10.08 14.32
C GLN A 130 2.19 10.32 15.44
N MET A 131 1.52 11.47 15.41
CA MET A 131 0.57 11.89 16.44
C MET A 131 -0.57 12.68 15.78
N ALA A 132 -1.81 12.37 16.14
CA ALA A 132 -3.01 13.08 15.74
C ALA A 132 -4.14 12.79 16.73
N ASP A 133 -5.27 13.44 16.56
CA ASP A 133 -6.50 13.28 17.34
C ASP A 133 -7.37 12.08 16.86
N PHE A 134 -6.74 11.10 16.22
CA PHE A 134 -7.39 9.85 15.79
C PHE A 134 -6.47 8.65 16.01
N THR A 135 -7.06 7.47 16.08
CA THR A 135 -6.33 6.22 16.25
C THR A 135 -5.63 5.82 14.94
N PHE A 136 -4.36 5.49 15.04
CA PHE A 136 -3.60 4.89 13.92
C PHE A 136 -3.85 3.39 13.91
N TYR A 137 -4.92 2.98 13.24
CA TYR A 137 -5.33 1.58 13.16
C TYR A 137 -4.27 0.72 12.51
N GLY A 138 -3.71 -0.22 13.28
CA GLY A 138 -2.77 -1.21 12.76
C GLY A 138 -3.47 -2.32 11.97
N GLY A 139 -2.77 -2.90 11.01
CA GLY A 139 -3.22 -4.07 10.28
C GLY A 139 -3.28 -3.93 8.78
N LEU A 140 -3.76 -5.00 8.15
CA LEU A 140 -4.11 -5.03 6.73
C LEU A 140 -5.51 -4.45 6.55
N TYR A 141 -5.63 -3.15 6.69
CA TYR A 141 -6.92 -2.46 6.70
C TYR A 141 -7.47 -2.15 5.30
N ARG A 142 -6.75 -2.58 4.27
CA ARG A 142 -7.18 -2.58 2.87
C ARG A 142 -6.95 -3.97 2.25
N GLU A 143 -7.28 -4.09 0.98
CA GLU A 143 -7.17 -5.35 0.24
C GLU A 143 -5.72 -5.76 0.02
N VAL A 144 -5.51 -7.07 -0.03
CA VAL A 144 -4.28 -7.70 -0.55
C VAL A 144 -4.66 -8.47 -1.81
N GLU A 145 -3.93 -8.24 -2.88
CA GLU A 145 -4.21 -8.80 -4.20
C GLU A 145 -2.96 -9.46 -4.79
N LEU A 146 -3.16 -10.48 -5.59
CA LEU A 146 -2.12 -11.02 -6.48
C LEU A 146 -2.45 -10.58 -7.91
N ILE A 147 -1.49 -9.93 -8.55
CA ILE A 147 -1.59 -9.46 -9.94
C ILE A 147 -0.81 -10.44 -10.80
N ALA A 148 -1.50 -11.07 -11.74
CA ALA A 148 -0.94 -12.00 -12.70
C ALA A 148 -0.91 -11.34 -14.09
N VAL A 149 0.26 -11.30 -14.73
CA VAL A 149 0.47 -10.64 -16.03
C VAL A 149 1.34 -11.48 -16.96
N SER A 150 1.30 -11.16 -18.24
CA SER A 150 2.26 -11.65 -19.22
C SER A 150 3.60 -10.91 -19.10
N ASP A 151 4.67 -11.43 -19.70
CA ASP A 151 5.97 -10.74 -19.71
C ASP A 151 5.86 -9.31 -20.29
N SER A 152 5.07 -9.14 -21.33
CA SER A 152 4.76 -7.82 -21.86
C SER A 152 3.58 -7.21 -21.14
N HIS A 153 3.83 -6.27 -20.26
CA HIS A 153 2.82 -5.56 -19.47
C HIS A 153 3.28 -4.12 -19.15
N PHE A 154 2.34 -3.29 -18.72
CA PHE A 154 2.70 -1.98 -18.15
C PHE A 154 3.44 -2.18 -16.83
N ALA A 155 4.47 -1.37 -16.60
CA ALA A 155 5.32 -1.46 -15.41
C ALA A 155 4.50 -1.52 -14.10
N LEU A 156 4.86 -2.46 -13.24
CA LEU A 156 4.22 -2.66 -11.93
C LEU A 156 5.20 -2.42 -10.78
N GLU A 157 6.44 -2.14 -11.09
CA GLU A 157 7.56 -1.99 -10.16
C GLU A 157 7.62 -0.61 -9.49
N HIS A 158 6.83 0.34 -9.99
CA HIS A 158 6.81 1.69 -9.44
C HIS A 158 5.66 1.85 -8.44
N TYR A 159 5.91 1.48 -7.20
CA TYR A 159 4.94 1.53 -6.09
C TYR A 159 3.59 0.90 -6.45
N GLY A 160 2.48 1.62 -6.20
CA GLY A 160 1.13 1.19 -6.54
C GLY A 160 0.54 1.90 -7.76
N ASP A 161 1.33 2.58 -8.59
CA ASP A 161 0.83 3.34 -9.73
C ASP A 161 0.36 2.46 -10.91
N GLN A 162 -0.17 3.09 -11.94
CA GLN A 162 -0.71 2.38 -13.11
C GLN A 162 0.37 1.98 -14.13
N GLY A 163 1.64 2.34 -13.90
CA GLY A 163 2.75 2.11 -14.83
C GLY A 163 2.70 3.01 -16.07
N ILE A 164 1.94 4.09 -16.02
CA ILE A 164 1.80 5.08 -17.11
C ILE A 164 2.04 6.46 -16.55
N LYS A 165 3.06 7.15 -17.07
CA LYS A 165 3.32 8.54 -16.75
C LYS A 165 2.93 9.40 -17.94
N VAL A 166 2.01 10.35 -17.71
CA VAL A 166 1.61 11.33 -18.70
C VAL A 166 2.18 12.68 -18.31
N THR A 167 2.98 13.27 -19.22
CA THR A 167 3.48 14.65 -19.07
C THR A 167 2.87 15.48 -20.19
N ALA A 168 2.02 16.44 -19.84
CA ALA A 168 1.44 17.36 -20.80
C ALA A 168 2.31 18.61 -20.91
N THR A 169 2.65 19.00 -22.12
CA THR A 169 3.29 20.27 -22.43
C THR A 169 2.32 21.14 -23.25
N VAL A 170 2.22 22.40 -22.87
CA VAL A 170 1.41 23.37 -23.63
C VAL A 170 2.35 24.07 -24.60
N GLU A 171 2.17 23.78 -25.89
CA GLU A 171 2.84 24.50 -26.95
C GLU A 171 1.96 25.66 -27.43
N GLY A 172 2.45 26.88 -27.33
CA GLY A 172 1.74 28.07 -27.78
C GLY A 172 1.80 29.24 -26.79
N LYS A 173 1.59 30.44 -27.28
CA LYS A 173 1.43 31.61 -26.40
C LYS A 173 0.08 31.55 -25.72
N ILE A 174 0.07 31.59 -24.39
CA ILE A 174 -1.14 31.87 -23.63
C ILE A 174 -1.54 33.29 -24.02
N THR A 175 -2.56 33.42 -24.85
CA THR A 175 -3.12 34.72 -25.19
C THR A 175 -4.04 35.11 -24.04
N ASP A 176 -3.97 36.39 -23.62
CA ASP A 176 -4.76 36.95 -22.50
C ASP A 176 -6.29 36.74 -22.62
N ARG A 177 -6.77 36.35 -23.80
CA ARG A 177 -8.18 36.00 -24.04
C ARG A 177 -8.70 34.77 -23.31
N ALA A 178 -7.80 33.88 -22.85
CA ALA A 178 -8.20 32.68 -22.06
C ALA A 178 -8.51 33.02 -20.60
N ILE A 179 -7.99 34.17 -20.13
CA ILE A 179 -8.16 34.62 -18.73
C ILE A 179 -9.46 35.38 -18.53
N GLU A 180 -9.95 36.08 -19.57
CA GLU A 180 -11.18 36.88 -19.45
C GLU A 180 -12.48 36.08 -19.39
N LYS A 181 -12.48 34.78 -19.71
CA LYS A 181 -13.69 33.93 -19.67
C LYS A 181 -13.84 33.07 -18.41
N GLY A 182 -12.89 33.13 -17.49
CA GLY A 182 -12.91 32.42 -16.21
C GLY A 182 -12.98 33.40 -15.05
N ASN A 183 -14.18 33.66 -14.59
CA ASN A 183 -14.56 34.27 -13.31
C ASN A 183 -14.25 35.76 -13.04
N THR A 184 -15.29 36.51 -12.95
CA THR A 184 -15.38 37.87 -12.38
C THR A 184 -15.49 37.90 -10.84
N SER A 185 -14.77 37.03 -10.10
CA SER A 185 -14.85 37.05 -8.62
C SER A 185 -13.54 36.82 -7.85
N ASP A 186 -12.37 37.10 -8.43
CA ASP A 186 -11.16 37.21 -7.58
C ASP A 186 -10.08 38.06 -8.25
N LYS A 187 -10.14 39.34 -8.03
CA LYS A 187 -9.11 40.28 -8.49
C LYS A 187 -7.96 40.50 -7.51
N THR A 188 -7.87 39.73 -6.42
CA THR A 188 -6.87 39.97 -5.37
C THR A 188 -5.65 39.02 -5.37
N ASN A 189 -5.69 37.86 -6.04
CA ASN A 189 -4.57 36.92 -5.99
C ASN A 189 -3.69 36.87 -7.25
N ALA A 190 -4.00 37.62 -8.28
CA ALA A 190 -3.25 37.60 -9.55
C ALA A 190 -1.92 38.40 -9.53
N ALA A 191 -1.66 39.16 -8.47
CA ALA A 191 -0.45 39.99 -8.36
C ALA A 191 0.73 39.25 -7.70
N GLU A 192 0.48 38.24 -6.88
CA GLU A 192 1.52 37.49 -6.19
C GLU A 192 2.12 36.34 -7.03
N GLU A 193 1.33 35.73 -7.92
CA GLU A 193 1.83 34.65 -8.77
C GLU A 193 2.77 35.12 -9.91
N LYS A 194 2.72 36.40 -10.28
CA LYS A 194 3.64 36.93 -11.32
C LYS A 194 5.06 37.14 -10.84
N ASN A 195 5.30 37.17 -9.54
CA ASN A 195 6.67 37.33 -9.01
C ASN A 195 7.40 36.00 -8.81
N THR A 196 6.67 34.91 -8.57
CA THR A 196 7.29 33.58 -8.34
C THR A 196 7.76 32.92 -9.65
N ALA A 197 7.12 33.23 -10.77
CA ALA A 197 7.50 32.66 -12.07
C ALA A 197 8.75 33.30 -12.71
N LYS A 198 9.22 34.44 -12.17
CA LYS A 198 10.43 35.11 -12.69
C LYS A 198 11.73 34.67 -12.01
N GLU A 199 11.66 34.03 -10.85
CA GLU A 199 12.85 33.57 -10.13
C GLU A 199 13.29 32.15 -10.51
N ILE A 200 12.48 31.38 -11.22
CA ILE A 200 12.79 29.98 -11.59
C ILE A 200 13.59 29.89 -12.91
N ASN A 201 13.74 30.96 -13.66
CA ASN A 201 14.47 30.96 -14.95
C ASN A 201 15.82 31.69 -14.95
N ALA A 202 16.47 31.82 -13.78
CA ALA A 202 17.76 32.50 -13.63
C ALA A 202 18.80 31.65 -12.87
N GLU A 203 18.87 30.33 -13.17
CA GLU A 203 20.07 29.50 -12.87
C GLU A 203 20.23 28.42 -13.94
#